data_7903784d03dbe882521808c298857846
#
_entry.id   7903784d03dbe882521808c298857846
#
_cell.length_a   1.000
_cell.length_b   1.000
_cell.length_c   1.000
_cell.angle_alpha   90.00
_cell.angle_beta   90.00
_cell.angle_gamma   90.00
#
_symmetry.space_group_name_H-M   'P 1'
#
loop_
_entity.id
_entity.type
_entity.pdbx_description
1 polymer ?
#
loop_
_entity_poly.entity_id
_entity_poly.type
_entity_poly.pdbx_seq_one_letter_code
_entity_poly.pdbx_strand_id
1 'polypeptide(L)'
;MDRLIHSVKIIINDKIYVKDPESSELGKKIIQHSILMIHEMGFEKFTFKKLGDQIASTESSIYRYFENKHKLLLYLASWYWGWLEYQLVFSTNNIPDPKQKIVKAIEVITRQTEEDSAFSHINEIALNKIVINEYSKSYLTKEVDQENKNGYYVIYKRLVTRFSEMIMSLNPSYEYPLSLSSTVLEGALHQFFLKEHFPSLTNCHAPKTPTEYFTQLVLNTLNTSKNG
;
A
#
# COMPACT_ATOMS: atom_id res chain seq x y z
N MET A 1 -13.48 -20.04 12.39
CA MET A 1 -12.90 -19.11 11.40
C MET A 1 -12.04 -18.05 12.06
N ASP A 2 -12.43 -17.47 13.18
CA ASP A 2 -11.69 -16.38 13.85
C ASP A 2 -10.23 -16.68 14.24
N ARG A 3 -9.90 -17.93 14.59
CA ARG A 3 -8.51 -18.32 14.92
C ARG A 3 -7.54 -18.38 13.73
N LEU A 4 -8.03 -18.49 12.50
CA LEU A 4 -7.18 -18.52 11.29
C LEU A 4 -6.86 -17.10 10.81
N ILE A 5 -7.74 -16.14 11.07
CA ILE A 5 -7.56 -14.73 10.66
C ILE A 5 -6.50 -14.05 11.55
N HIS A 6 -6.41 -14.41 12.83
CA HIS A 6 -5.38 -13.87 13.76
C HIS A 6 -3.94 -14.34 13.49
N SER A 7 -3.70 -15.21 12.51
CA SER A 7 -2.36 -15.72 12.18
C SER A 7 -1.76 -15.11 10.91
N VAL A 8 -2.43 -14.18 10.24
CA VAL A 8 -1.89 -13.54 9.05
C VAL A 8 -0.81 -12.55 9.46
N LYS A 9 0.44 -12.87 9.13
CA LYS A 9 1.59 -11.97 9.31
C LYS A 9 2.03 -11.44 7.96
N ILE A 10 2.12 -10.13 7.81
CA ILE A 10 2.72 -9.50 6.65
C ILE A 10 4.24 -9.55 6.84
N ILE A 11 4.92 -10.32 5.97
CA ILE A 11 6.37 -10.51 6.05
C ILE A 11 7.05 -9.41 5.25
N ILE A 12 7.77 -8.54 5.95
CA ILE A 12 8.53 -7.44 5.37
C ILE A 12 10.00 -7.85 5.28
N ASN A 13 10.71 -7.33 4.27
CA ASN A 13 12.15 -7.58 4.08
C ASN A 13 12.94 -7.17 5.33
N ASP A 14 13.73 -8.10 5.86
CA ASP A 14 14.49 -7.96 7.11
C ASP A 14 15.59 -6.90 7.04
N LYS A 15 16.03 -6.49 5.85
CA LYS A 15 16.99 -5.39 5.65
C LYS A 15 16.37 -3.99 5.82
N ILE A 16 15.06 -3.88 5.99
CA ILE A 16 14.37 -2.60 6.23
C ILE A 16 14.42 -2.21 7.72
N TYR A 17 14.58 -3.17 8.61
CA TYR A 17 14.64 -2.96 10.06
C TYR A 17 15.87 -3.59 10.68
N VAL A 18 16.28 -3.12 11.86
CA VAL A 18 17.39 -3.68 12.64
C VAL A 18 16.89 -4.84 13.51
N LYS A 19 15.70 -4.66 14.12
CA LYS A 19 14.98 -5.66 14.90
C LYS A 19 13.54 -5.70 14.45
N ASP A 20 12.98 -6.91 14.26
CA ASP A 20 11.56 -7.08 13.87
C ASP A 20 10.64 -6.37 14.88
N PRO A 21 9.94 -5.29 14.48
CA PRO A 21 9.06 -4.55 15.37
C PRO A 21 7.85 -5.38 15.81
N GLU A 22 7.43 -6.37 15.04
CA GLU A 22 6.34 -7.28 15.41
C GLU A 22 6.73 -8.24 16.54
N SER A 23 8.05 -8.37 16.84
CA SER A 23 8.55 -9.32 17.85
C SER A 23 8.39 -8.84 19.29
N SER A 24 7.90 -7.63 19.55
CA SER A 24 7.81 -7.07 20.91
C SER A 24 6.75 -5.98 21.05
N GLU A 25 6.25 -5.80 22.26
CA GLU A 25 5.27 -4.75 22.56
C GLU A 25 5.82 -3.33 22.30
N LEU A 26 7.11 -3.08 22.58
CA LEU A 26 7.71 -1.79 22.24
C LEU A 26 7.76 -1.57 20.72
N GLY A 27 8.11 -2.58 19.95
CA GLY A 27 8.12 -2.50 18.50
C GLY A 27 6.72 -2.19 17.92
N LYS A 28 5.69 -2.87 18.41
CA LYS A 28 4.29 -2.60 18.03
C LYS A 28 3.87 -1.17 18.40
N LYS A 29 4.23 -0.69 19.61
CA LYS A 29 3.99 0.71 20.00
C LYS A 29 4.70 1.71 19.08
N ILE A 30 5.94 1.42 18.67
CA ILE A 30 6.69 2.24 17.72
C ILE A 30 5.90 2.34 16.40
N ILE A 31 5.43 1.24 15.83
CA ILE A 31 4.65 1.24 14.60
C ILE A 31 3.34 2.02 14.78
N GLN A 32 2.55 1.66 15.78
CA GLN A 32 1.25 2.27 16.06
C GLN A 32 1.35 3.79 16.19
N HIS A 33 2.22 4.28 17.06
CA HIS A 33 2.37 5.71 17.28
C HIS A 33 3.06 6.44 16.14
N SER A 34 3.94 5.78 15.37
CA SER A 34 4.49 6.37 14.15
C SER A 34 3.42 6.63 13.11
N ILE A 35 2.49 5.70 12.90
CA ILE A 35 1.36 5.89 11.98
C ILE A 35 0.53 7.10 12.41
N LEU A 36 0.11 7.16 13.67
CA LEU A 36 -0.71 8.27 14.16
C LEU A 36 0.01 9.62 14.05
N MET A 37 1.27 9.70 14.49
CA MET A 37 2.03 10.94 14.48
C MET A 37 2.37 11.43 13.06
N ILE A 38 2.75 10.53 12.15
CA ILE A 38 3.02 10.90 10.75
C ILE A 38 1.73 11.36 10.08
N HIS A 39 0.61 10.70 10.34
CA HIS A 39 -0.69 11.12 9.84
C HIS A 39 -1.07 12.53 10.31
N GLU A 40 -0.85 12.85 11.59
CA GLU A 40 -1.22 14.15 12.19
C GLU A 40 -0.30 15.30 11.77
N MET A 41 1.04 15.09 11.83
CA MET A 41 2.00 16.18 11.64
C MET A 41 2.78 16.14 10.32
N GLY A 42 2.62 15.09 9.51
CA GLY A 42 3.39 14.84 8.30
C GLY A 42 4.78 14.26 8.57
N PHE A 43 5.33 13.55 7.57
CA PHE A 43 6.62 12.87 7.67
C PHE A 43 7.80 13.80 7.93
N GLU A 44 7.77 15.03 7.39
CA GLU A 44 8.87 15.97 7.57
C GLU A 44 9.04 16.40 9.03
N LYS A 45 7.94 16.65 9.74
CA LYS A 45 7.95 17.10 11.14
C LYS A 45 8.12 15.94 12.13
N PHE A 46 7.94 14.70 11.68
CA PHE A 46 8.12 13.51 12.50
C PHE A 46 9.61 13.26 12.79
N THR A 47 9.93 12.93 14.05
CA THR A 47 11.28 12.55 14.49
C THR A 47 11.21 11.44 15.53
N PHE A 48 12.27 10.63 15.64
CA PHE A 48 12.36 9.57 16.64
C PHE A 48 12.39 10.11 18.08
N LYS A 49 12.92 11.33 18.28
CA LYS A 49 12.84 12.02 19.57
C LYS A 49 11.38 12.24 20.00
N LYS A 50 10.56 12.86 19.12
CA LYS A 50 9.13 13.11 19.41
C LYS A 50 8.39 11.78 19.65
N LEU A 51 8.68 10.77 18.85
CA LEU A 51 8.10 9.45 19.04
C LEU A 51 8.49 8.85 20.39
N GLY A 52 9.75 8.95 20.79
CA GLY A 52 10.23 8.51 22.12
C GLY A 52 9.47 9.19 23.25
N ASP A 53 9.31 10.51 23.19
CA ASP A 53 8.55 11.28 24.18
C ASP A 53 7.08 10.80 24.22
N GLN A 54 6.45 10.53 23.06
CA GLN A 54 5.06 10.10 22.96
C GLN A 54 4.80 8.70 23.57
N ILE A 55 5.74 7.76 23.39
CA ILE A 55 5.57 6.37 23.87
C ILE A 55 6.25 6.10 25.21
N ALA A 56 6.71 7.15 25.91
CA ALA A 56 7.47 7.07 27.15
C ALA A 56 8.71 6.14 27.02
N SER A 57 9.49 6.32 25.94
CA SER A 57 10.71 5.56 25.64
C SER A 57 11.83 6.51 25.21
N THR A 58 13.05 6.00 25.09
CA THR A 58 14.18 6.78 24.62
C THR A 58 14.31 6.70 23.09
N GLU A 59 14.80 7.77 22.47
CA GLU A 59 15.14 7.78 21.04
C GLU A 59 16.09 6.62 20.68
N SER A 60 17.07 6.33 21.54
CA SER A 60 18.01 5.20 21.36
C SER A 60 17.29 3.85 21.29
N SER A 61 16.18 3.67 22.00
CA SER A 61 15.37 2.46 21.95
C SER A 61 14.69 2.28 20.58
N ILE A 62 14.33 3.37 19.91
CA ILE A 62 13.72 3.35 18.59
C ILE A 62 14.77 3.01 17.52
N TYR A 63 15.97 3.58 17.61
CA TYR A 63 17.11 3.23 16.72
C TYR A 63 17.49 1.74 16.76
N ARG A 64 17.12 1.02 17.80
CA ARG A 64 17.29 -0.45 17.85
C ARG A 64 16.32 -1.20 16.90
N TYR A 65 15.27 -0.55 16.39
CA TYR A 65 14.32 -1.12 15.42
C TYR A 65 14.53 -0.58 14.02
N PHE A 66 14.83 0.71 13.88
CA PHE A 66 14.99 1.37 12.58
C PHE A 66 16.22 2.29 12.59
N GLU A 67 17.08 2.15 11.60
CA GLU A 67 18.27 3.00 11.46
C GLU A 67 17.95 4.49 11.32
N ASN A 68 16.83 4.80 10.69
CA ASN A 68 16.37 6.17 10.45
C ASN A 68 14.86 6.20 10.12
N LYS A 69 14.30 7.41 10.05
CA LYS A 69 12.86 7.58 9.73
C LYS A 69 12.49 7.16 8.31
N HIS A 70 13.44 7.18 7.36
CA HIS A 70 13.20 6.68 6.00
C HIS A 70 12.97 5.16 6.00
N LYS A 71 13.78 4.40 6.74
CA LYS A 71 13.56 2.94 6.93
C LYS A 71 12.21 2.63 7.58
N LEU A 72 11.80 3.45 8.54
CA LEU A 72 10.46 3.34 9.12
C LEU A 72 9.37 3.59 8.06
N LEU A 73 9.50 4.62 7.21
CA LEU A 73 8.54 4.90 6.14
C LEU A 73 8.47 3.75 5.13
N LEU A 74 9.64 3.19 4.74
CA LEU A 74 9.72 2.00 3.89
C LEU A 74 9.00 0.79 4.52
N TYR A 75 9.15 0.60 5.84
CA TYR A 75 8.44 -0.45 6.57
C TYR A 75 6.92 -0.26 6.50
N LEU A 76 6.45 0.95 6.80
CA LEU A 76 5.02 1.29 6.78
C LEU A 76 4.41 1.12 5.37
N ALA A 77 5.10 1.61 4.34
CA ALA A 77 4.68 1.44 2.94
C ALA A 77 4.67 -0.05 2.53
N SER A 78 5.69 -0.81 2.90
CA SER A 78 5.76 -2.25 2.61
C SER A 78 4.65 -3.01 3.32
N TRP A 79 4.32 -2.64 4.56
CA TRP A 79 3.22 -3.22 5.30
C TRP A 79 1.88 -2.95 4.59
N TYR A 80 1.62 -1.72 4.18
CA TYR A 80 0.42 -1.34 3.45
C TYR A 80 0.25 -2.14 2.15
N TRP A 81 1.31 -2.25 1.35
CA TRP A 81 1.27 -3.01 0.10
C TRP A 81 1.06 -4.51 0.34
N GLY A 82 1.63 -5.06 1.41
CA GLY A 82 1.41 -6.46 1.80
C GLY A 82 -0.01 -6.72 2.27
N TRP A 83 -0.58 -5.80 3.02
CA TRP A 83 -1.99 -5.85 3.43
C TRP A 83 -2.93 -5.75 2.23
N LEU A 84 -2.66 -4.84 1.30
CA LEU A 84 -3.45 -4.71 0.07
C LEU A 84 -3.34 -5.97 -0.80
N GLU A 85 -2.15 -6.57 -0.91
CA GLU A 85 -1.96 -7.84 -1.59
C GLU A 85 -2.78 -8.97 -0.95
N TYR A 86 -2.77 -9.04 0.37
CA TYR A 86 -3.59 -10.00 1.11
C TYR A 86 -5.08 -9.82 0.81
N GLN A 87 -5.59 -8.59 0.88
CA GLN A 87 -6.98 -8.26 0.53
C GLN A 87 -7.32 -8.65 -0.92
N LEU A 88 -6.40 -8.37 -1.85
CA LEU A 88 -6.55 -8.71 -3.27
C LEU A 88 -6.68 -10.22 -3.45
N VAL A 89 -5.75 -11.00 -2.90
CA VAL A 89 -5.73 -12.46 -3.01
C VAL A 89 -6.98 -13.05 -2.39
N PHE A 90 -7.32 -12.65 -1.16
CA PHE A 90 -8.49 -13.16 -0.45
C PHE A 90 -9.80 -12.89 -1.21
N SER A 91 -9.95 -11.69 -1.77
CA SER A 91 -11.16 -11.28 -2.48
C SER A 91 -11.30 -11.89 -3.87
N THR A 92 -10.21 -12.32 -4.51
CA THR A 92 -10.22 -12.76 -5.92
C THR A 92 -9.96 -14.26 -6.12
N ASN A 93 -9.54 -14.99 -5.06
CA ASN A 93 -9.11 -16.40 -5.17
C ASN A 93 -10.20 -17.32 -5.71
N ASN A 94 -11.46 -17.11 -5.33
CA ASN A 94 -12.60 -17.97 -5.68
C ASN A 94 -13.38 -17.46 -6.91
N ILE A 95 -12.86 -16.50 -7.67
CA ILE A 95 -13.54 -15.94 -8.86
C ILE A 95 -12.93 -16.58 -10.10
N PRO A 96 -13.65 -17.49 -10.81
CA PRO A 96 -13.13 -18.18 -11.98
C PRO A 96 -13.18 -17.31 -13.25
N ASP A 97 -14.17 -16.41 -13.38
CA ASP A 97 -14.32 -15.55 -14.54
C ASP A 97 -13.27 -14.43 -14.54
N PRO A 98 -12.39 -14.32 -15.56
CA PRO A 98 -11.32 -13.35 -15.60
C PRO A 98 -11.79 -11.90 -15.54
N LYS A 99 -12.94 -11.58 -16.17
CA LYS A 99 -13.49 -10.22 -16.17
C LYS A 99 -14.00 -9.83 -14.80
N GLN A 100 -14.76 -10.71 -14.13
CA GLN A 100 -15.24 -10.46 -12.78
C GLN A 100 -14.07 -10.37 -11.80
N LYS A 101 -13.04 -11.20 -11.98
CA LYS A 101 -11.81 -11.17 -11.16
C LYS A 101 -11.10 -9.81 -11.26
N ILE A 102 -10.94 -9.26 -12.46
CA ILE A 102 -10.36 -7.92 -12.66
C ILE A 102 -11.23 -6.83 -12.02
N VAL A 103 -12.54 -6.86 -12.22
CA VAL A 103 -13.45 -5.87 -11.60
C VAL A 103 -13.32 -5.90 -10.09
N LYS A 104 -13.28 -7.11 -9.50
CA LYS A 104 -13.08 -7.26 -8.04
C LYS A 104 -11.69 -6.81 -7.59
N ALA A 105 -10.66 -7.09 -8.37
CA ALA A 105 -9.30 -6.61 -8.10
C ALA A 105 -9.23 -5.07 -8.09
N ILE A 106 -9.83 -4.42 -9.09
CA ILE A 106 -9.89 -2.96 -9.16
C ILE A 106 -10.66 -2.38 -7.97
N GLU A 107 -11.79 -2.98 -7.58
CA GLU A 107 -12.53 -2.57 -6.40
C GLU A 107 -11.65 -2.60 -5.14
N VAL A 108 -10.91 -3.69 -4.91
CA VAL A 108 -10.00 -3.81 -3.75
C VAL A 108 -8.89 -2.75 -3.77
N ILE A 109 -8.29 -2.50 -4.94
CA ILE A 109 -7.17 -1.55 -5.10
C ILE A 109 -7.63 -0.09 -4.93
N THR A 110 -8.86 0.22 -5.33
CA THR A 110 -9.32 1.60 -5.51
C THR A 110 -10.43 2.03 -4.56
N ARG A 111 -10.91 1.14 -3.69
CA ARG A 111 -11.91 1.49 -2.67
C ARG A 111 -11.30 2.32 -1.55
N GLN A 112 -12.14 3.02 -0.84
CA GLN A 112 -11.74 3.67 0.41
C GLN A 112 -11.32 2.61 1.44
N THR A 113 -10.23 2.87 2.14
CA THR A 113 -9.73 1.98 3.19
C THR A 113 -10.64 2.03 4.42
N GLU A 114 -10.96 0.87 4.96
CA GLU A 114 -11.69 0.67 6.20
C GLU A 114 -10.77 0.00 7.23
N GLU A 115 -11.10 0.11 8.51
CA GLU A 115 -10.35 -0.56 9.57
C GLU A 115 -10.49 -2.09 9.47
N ASP A 116 -9.36 -2.78 9.65
CA ASP A 116 -9.29 -4.23 9.67
C ASP A 116 -8.96 -4.70 11.09
N SER A 117 -9.95 -5.28 11.78
CA SER A 117 -9.81 -5.74 13.17
C SER A 117 -8.75 -6.84 13.37
N ALA A 118 -8.21 -7.41 12.28
CA ALA A 118 -7.17 -8.44 12.35
C ALA A 118 -5.81 -7.89 12.84
N PHE A 119 -5.57 -6.57 12.73
CA PHE A 119 -4.29 -5.94 13.03
C PHE A 119 -4.43 -4.81 14.06
N SER A 120 -4.65 -5.17 15.32
CA SER A 120 -5.04 -4.23 16.39
C SER A 120 -4.08 -3.07 16.68
N HIS A 121 -2.82 -3.16 16.27
CA HIS A 121 -1.80 -2.10 16.45
C HIS A 121 -1.56 -1.27 15.18
N ILE A 122 -2.31 -1.53 14.12
CA ILE A 122 -2.27 -0.79 12.86
C ILE A 122 -3.60 -0.04 12.70
N ASN A 123 -3.54 1.25 12.43
CA ASN A 123 -4.68 1.99 11.94
C ASN A 123 -4.54 2.11 10.42
N GLU A 124 -5.25 1.25 9.67
CA GLU A 124 -5.14 1.15 8.22
C GLU A 124 -5.62 2.43 7.52
N ILE A 125 -6.60 3.14 8.09
CA ILE A 125 -7.09 4.41 7.55
C ILE A 125 -5.99 5.47 7.62
N ALA A 126 -5.35 5.64 8.78
CA ALA A 126 -4.24 6.57 8.95
C ALA A 126 -3.03 6.15 8.10
N LEU A 127 -2.73 4.85 8.02
CA LEU A 127 -1.65 4.32 7.18
C LEU A 127 -1.91 4.57 5.69
N ASN A 128 -3.12 4.36 5.22
CA ASN A 128 -3.50 4.68 3.83
C ASN A 128 -3.29 6.16 3.52
N LYS A 129 -3.65 7.07 4.44
CA LYS A 129 -3.40 8.51 4.29
C LYS A 129 -1.90 8.84 4.21
N ILE A 130 -1.07 8.17 5.00
CA ILE A 130 0.39 8.30 4.89
C ILE A 130 0.86 7.85 3.50
N VAL A 131 0.39 6.70 3.02
CA VAL A 131 0.78 6.20 1.69
C VAL A 131 0.33 7.16 0.60
N ILE A 132 -0.89 7.69 0.64
CA ILE A 132 -1.37 8.69 -0.33
C ILE A 132 -0.46 9.94 -0.35
N ASN A 133 -0.05 10.44 0.81
CA ASN A 133 0.62 11.73 0.92
C ASN A 133 2.16 11.65 0.89
N GLU A 134 2.74 10.54 1.33
CA GLU A 134 4.16 10.44 1.64
C GLU A 134 4.87 9.30 0.90
N TYR A 135 4.13 8.40 0.21
CA TYR A 135 4.73 7.20 -0.41
C TYR A 135 5.82 7.55 -1.41
N SER A 136 5.66 8.60 -2.21
CA SER A 136 6.69 9.04 -3.16
C SER A 136 8.05 9.29 -2.49
N LYS A 137 8.08 9.73 -1.22
CA LYS A 137 9.31 9.93 -0.44
C LYS A 137 10.01 8.61 -0.07
N SER A 138 9.33 7.48 -0.16
CA SER A 138 9.92 6.17 0.09
C SER A 138 10.74 5.64 -1.08
N TYR A 139 10.53 6.13 -2.32
CA TYR A 139 11.24 5.64 -3.50
C TYR A 139 11.83 6.74 -4.42
N LEU A 140 11.38 7.99 -4.34
CA LEU A 140 11.98 9.10 -5.10
C LEU A 140 13.22 9.65 -4.38
N THR A 141 14.19 8.79 -4.14
CA THR A 141 15.45 9.07 -3.46
C THR A 141 16.63 8.71 -4.35
N LYS A 142 17.82 9.20 -4.03
CA LYS A 142 19.05 8.82 -4.74
C LYS A 142 19.47 7.38 -4.47
N GLU A 143 19.00 6.80 -3.40
CA GLU A 143 19.29 5.44 -2.92
C GLU A 143 18.37 4.38 -3.55
N VAL A 144 17.35 4.77 -4.32
CA VAL A 144 16.29 3.87 -4.85
C VAL A 144 16.83 2.64 -5.57
N ASP A 145 17.87 2.81 -6.40
CA ASP A 145 18.43 1.68 -7.14
C ASP A 145 19.12 0.66 -6.23
N GLN A 146 19.82 1.13 -5.19
CA GLN A 146 20.44 0.25 -4.20
C GLN A 146 19.41 -0.42 -3.31
N GLU A 147 18.40 0.30 -2.88
CA GLU A 147 17.27 -0.20 -2.10
C GLU A 147 16.49 -1.24 -2.89
N ASN A 148 16.29 -1.00 -4.19
CA ASN A 148 15.67 -1.94 -5.09
C ASN A 148 16.47 -3.24 -5.23
N LYS A 149 17.80 -3.16 -5.37
CA LYS A 149 18.70 -4.33 -5.37
C LYS A 149 18.65 -5.09 -4.05
N ASN A 150 18.46 -4.40 -2.93
CA ASN A 150 18.30 -4.98 -1.60
C ASN A 150 16.91 -5.59 -1.37
N GLY A 151 15.97 -5.43 -2.33
CA GLY A 151 14.65 -6.05 -2.29
C GLY A 151 13.61 -5.29 -1.45
N TYR A 152 13.81 -3.99 -1.16
CA TYR A 152 12.88 -3.22 -0.32
C TYR A 152 11.49 -3.06 -0.97
N TYR A 153 11.40 -3.10 -2.30
CA TYR A 153 10.15 -2.93 -3.05
C TYR A 153 9.55 -4.26 -3.56
N VAL A 154 10.00 -5.41 -3.05
CA VAL A 154 9.55 -6.73 -3.51
C VAL A 154 8.04 -6.90 -3.34
N ILE A 155 7.45 -6.45 -2.24
CA ILE A 155 6.01 -6.59 -1.98
C ILE A 155 5.20 -5.76 -2.99
N TYR A 156 5.56 -4.51 -3.21
CA TYR A 156 4.92 -3.66 -4.22
C TYR A 156 5.00 -4.27 -5.62
N LYS A 157 6.18 -4.73 -6.03
CA LYS A 157 6.39 -5.40 -7.33
C LYS A 157 5.53 -6.66 -7.47
N ARG A 158 5.43 -7.45 -6.42
CA ARG A 158 4.61 -8.67 -6.41
C ARG A 158 3.13 -8.35 -6.58
N LEU A 159 2.64 -7.29 -5.92
CA LEU A 159 1.26 -6.81 -6.09
C LEU A 159 0.99 -6.38 -7.54
N VAL A 160 1.90 -5.58 -8.14
CA VAL A 160 1.83 -5.18 -9.56
C VAL A 160 1.81 -6.41 -10.47
N THR A 161 2.69 -7.39 -10.24
CA THR A 161 2.76 -8.63 -11.02
C THR A 161 1.46 -9.43 -10.92
N ARG A 162 0.90 -9.62 -9.72
CA ARG A 162 -0.38 -10.33 -9.54
C ARG A 162 -1.52 -9.68 -10.31
N PHE A 163 -1.62 -8.37 -10.28
CA PHE A 163 -2.66 -7.68 -11.03
C PHE A 163 -2.42 -7.77 -12.54
N SER A 164 -1.17 -7.69 -13.00
CA SER A 164 -0.82 -7.89 -14.41
C SER A 164 -1.15 -9.30 -14.92
N GLU A 165 -0.96 -10.32 -14.11
CA GLU A 165 -1.36 -11.71 -14.44
C GLU A 165 -2.89 -11.84 -14.62
N MET A 166 -3.68 -11.13 -13.82
CA MET A 166 -5.14 -11.07 -14.00
C MET A 166 -5.51 -10.38 -15.31
N ILE A 167 -4.82 -9.30 -15.68
CA ILE A 167 -5.00 -8.61 -16.98
C ILE A 167 -4.68 -9.56 -18.13
N MET A 168 -3.55 -10.27 -18.08
CA MET A 168 -3.15 -11.24 -19.09
C MET A 168 -4.12 -12.42 -19.18
N SER A 169 -4.73 -12.83 -18.07
CA SER A 169 -5.77 -13.87 -18.07
C SER A 169 -7.03 -13.45 -18.83
N LEU A 170 -7.37 -12.14 -18.85
CA LEU A 170 -8.51 -11.62 -19.63
C LEU A 170 -8.14 -11.34 -21.09
N ASN A 171 -6.98 -10.77 -21.33
CA ASN A 171 -6.47 -10.47 -22.68
C ASN A 171 -4.98 -10.83 -22.80
N PRO A 172 -4.65 -12.06 -23.23
CA PRO A 172 -3.25 -12.51 -23.37
C PRO A 172 -2.44 -11.73 -24.41
N SER A 173 -3.10 -11.05 -25.35
CA SER A 173 -2.43 -10.26 -26.41
C SER A 173 -2.17 -8.80 -26.02
N TYR A 174 -2.56 -8.38 -24.81
CA TYR A 174 -2.33 -7.02 -24.39
C TYR A 174 -0.83 -6.80 -24.06
N GLU A 175 -0.21 -5.82 -24.72
CA GLU A 175 1.25 -5.63 -24.68
C GLU A 175 1.78 -4.96 -23.42
N TYR A 176 0.93 -4.25 -22.63
CA TYR A 176 1.38 -3.41 -21.52
C TYR A 176 0.75 -3.78 -20.15
N PRO A 177 0.69 -5.07 -19.76
CA PRO A 177 -0.02 -5.47 -18.54
C PRO A 177 0.62 -4.92 -17.26
N LEU A 178 1.96 -4.85 -17.18
CA LEU A 178 2.67 -4.27 -16.03
C LEU A 178 2.47 -2.75 -15.94
N SER A 179 2.53 -2.05 -17.08
CA SER A 179 2.34 -0.60 -17.14
C SER A 179 0.91 -0.22 -16.74
N LEU A 180 -0.10 -0.95 -17.23
CA LEU A 180 -1.49 -0.74 -16.84
C LEU A 180 -1.69 -1.01 -15.35
N SER A 181 -1.09 -2.08 -14.82
CA SER A 181 -1.17 -2.43 -13.40
C SER A 181 -0.59 -1.36 -12.49
N SER A 182 0.64 -0.89 -12.77
CA SER A 182 1.26 0.17 -11.98
C SER A 182 0.49 1.49 -12.10
N THR A 183 -0.03 1.82 -13.29
CA THR A 183 -0.86 3.00 -13.50
C THR A 183 -2.15 2.96 -12.66
N VAL A 184 -2.81 1.81 -12.53
CA VAL A 184 -4.02 1.68 -11.70
C VAL A 184 -3.67 1.84 -10.22
N LEU A 185 -2.61 1.19 -9.73
CA LEU A 185 -2.20 1.25 -8.33
C LEU A 185 -1.80 2.67 -7.91
N GLU A 186 -0.89 3.30 -8.66
CA GLU A 186 -0.42 4.67 -8.39
C GLU A 186 -1.53 5.69 -8.65
N GLY A 187 -2.29 5.51 -9.73
CA GLY A 187 -3.39 6.39 -10.08
C GLY A 187 -4.50 6.38 -9.05
N ALA A 188 -4.79 5.25 -8.40
CA ALA A 188 -5.79 5.18 -7.33
C ALA A 188 -5.39 6.09 -6.16
N LEU A 189 -4.14 5.99 -5.68
CA LEU A 189 -3.62 6.87 -4.62
C LEU A 189 -3.70 8.34 -5.04
N HIS A 190 -3.31 8.62 -6.29
CA HIS A 190 -3.32 9.99 -6.81
C HIS A 190 -4.75 10.55 -6.94
N GLN A 191 -5.76 9.76 -7.31
CA GLN A 191 -7.15 10.23 -7.34
C GLN A 191 -7.67 10.58 -5.94
N PHE A 192 -7.29 9.84 -4.90
CA PHE A 192 -7.61 10.20 -3.52
C PHE A 192 -6.93 11.49 -3.09
N PHE A 193 -5.66 11.69 -3.45
CA PHE A 193 -4.92 12.94 -3.21
C PHE A 193 -5.58 14.13 -3.91
N LEU A 194 -5.91 13.99 -5.20
CA LEU A 194 -6.58 15.05 -5.97
C LEU A 194 -7.94 15.40 -5.37
N LYS A 195 -8.73 14.40 -4.99
CA LYS A 195 -10.05 14.61 -4.38
C LYS A 195 -9.97 15.47 -3.11
N GLU A 196 -8.92 15.28 -2.32
CA GLU A 196 -8.73 15.99 -1.04
C GLU A 196 -8.12 17.38 -1.23
N HIS A 197 -7.11 17.52 -2.11
CA HIS A 197 -6.30 18.74 -2.21
C HIS A 197 -6.56 19.57 -3.47
N PHE A 198 -6.98 18.94 -4.57
CA PHE A 198 -7.21 19.59 -5.86
C PHE A 198 -8.52 19.10 -6.50
N PRO A 199 -9.68 19.34 -5.85
CA PRO A 199 -10.95 18.77 -6.29
C PRO A 199 -11.36 19.15 -7.72
N SER A 200 -10.86 20.28 -8.24
CA SER A 200 -11.10 20.70 -9.63
C SER A 200 -10.37 19.86 -10.69
N LEU A 201 -9.40 19.03 -10.29
CA LEU A 201 -8.60 18.19 -11.19
C LEU A 201 -9.08 16.73 -11.27
N THR A 202 -10.19 16.39 -10.63
CA THR A 202 -10.76 15.05 -10.66
C THR A 202 -12.29 15.09 -10.76
N ASN A 203 -12.86 14.07 -11.38
CA ASN A 203 -14.32 13.84 -11.40
C ASN A 203 -14.73 12.73 -10.40
N CYS A 204 -13.79 12.21 -9.60
CA CYS A 204 -14.04 11.14 -8.63
C CYS A 204 -14.69 11.66 -7.35
N HIS A 205 -15.81 12.39 -7.47
CA HIS A 205 -16.66 12.84 -6.37
C HIS A 205 -17.97 12.06 -6.38
N ALA A 206 -18.60 11.92 -5.21
CA ALA A 206 -19.88 11.23 -5.10
C ALA A 206 -20.92 11.79 -6.12
N PRO A 207 -21.64 10.95 -6.83
CA PRO A 207 -21.67 9.49 -6.72
C PRO A 207 -20.53 8.76 -7.46
N LYS A 208 -19.72 9.42 -8.27
CA LYS A 208 -18.61 8.81 -9.04
C LYS A 208 -17.42 8.48 -8.15
N THR A 209 -16.81 7.33 -8.36
CA THR A 209 -15.73 6.80 -7.52
C THR A 209 -14.46 6.50 -8.34
N PRO A 210 -13.27 6.46 -7.71
CA PRO A 210 -12.07 5.94 -8.38
C PRO A 210 -12.29 4.51 -8.91
N THR A 211 -13.05 3.68 -8.20
CA THR A 211 -13.37 2.30 -8.62
C THR A 211 -14.10 2.26 -9.97
N GLU A 212 -15.14 3.09 -10.14
CA GLU A 212 -15.85 3.16 -11.43
C GLU A 212 -14.94 3.67 -12.55
N TYR A 213 -14.15 4.71 -12.28
CA TYR A 213 -13.22 5.27 -13.26
C TYR A 213 -12.20 4.24 -13.73
N PHE A 214 -11.49 3.57 -12.80
CA PHE A 214 -10.48 2.58 -13.16
C PHE A 214 -11.08 1.30 -13.75
N THR A 215 -12.26 0.88 -13.33
CA THR A 215 -12.97 -0.25 -13.95
C THR A 215 -13.26 0.05 -15.41
N GLN A 216 -13.79 1.23 -15.70
CA GLN A 216 -14.09 1.64 -17.07
C GLN A 216 -12.80 1.80 -17.90
N LEU A 217 -11.77 2.43 -17.35
CA LEU A 217 -10.48 2.60 -18.02
C LEU A 217 -9.87 1.25 -18.42
N VAL A 218 -9.75 0.31 -17.47
CA VAL A 218 -9.12 -0.99 -17.72
C VAL A 218 -9.94 -1.81 -18.71
N LEU A 219 -11.26 -1.92 -18.52
CA LEU A 219 -12.10 -2.73 -19.41
C LEU A 219 -12.14 -2.17 -20.83
N ASN A 220 -12.21 -0.85 -21.03
CA ASN A 220 -12.15 -0.25 -22.35
C ASN A 220 -10.80 -0.49 -23.01
N THR A 221 -9.69 -0.31 -22.28
CA THR A 221 -8.35 -0.55 -22.78
C THR A 221 -8.17 -2.00 -23.25
N LEU A 222 -8.66 -2.97 -22.47
CA LEU A 222 -8.51 -4.39 -22.83
C LEU A 222 -9.46 -4.85 -23.95
N ASN A 223 -10.62 -4.17 -24.16
CA ASN A 223 -11.54 -4.49 -25.22
C ASN A 223 -11.08 -3.95 -26.59
N THR A 224 -10.46 -2.77 -26.64
CA THR A 224 -9.94 -2.17 -27.88
C THR A 224 -8.79 -2.94 -28.48
N SER A 225 -7.99 -3.64 -27.66
CA SER A 225 -6.87 -4.47 -28.12
C SER A 225 -7.28 -5.76 -28.88
N LYS A 226 -8.61 -6.07 -28.98
CA LYS A 226 -9.12 -7.22 -29.74
C LYS A 226 -9.48 -6.90 -31.19
N ASN A 227 -9.45 -5.62 -31.59
CA ASN A 227 -9.92 -5.14 -32.89
C ASN A 227 -8.79 -4.58 -33.80
N GLY A 228 -7.53 -4.90 -33.49
CA GLY A 228 -6.35 -4.51 -34.27
C GLY A 228 -5.67 -5.69 -34.97
#